data_600060686a63daf8d704af35591d1a37
#
_entry.id   600060686a63daf8d704af35591d1a37
#
_cell.length_a   1.000
_cell.length_b   1.000
_cell.length_c   1.000
_cell.angle_alpha   90.00
_cell.angle_beta   90.00
_cell.angle_gamma   90.00
#
_symmetry.space_group_name_H-M   'P 1'
#
loop_
_entity.id
_entity.type
_entity.pdbx_description
1 polymer ?
#
loop_
_entity_poly.entity_id
_entity_poly.type
_entity_poly.pdbx_seq_one_letter_code
_entity_poly.pdbx_strand_id
1 'polypeptide(L)'
;MFTPTLNKLLPVIGAVVFAASFPAYSEQAIPEDTFAPAISGVTTGGSPIHFIKDGFDGTEGPVAAADGSGSVLFTETKANRITRIAPDDSTSTFLENSNGANGLAFNGNGELFAVQTLKTKVGIIYPPGKEKVLSENFEGTAYQRPNDLVLAKNGGIYFTDSGIRPSKENPNPPASTPGVYHIAADGIVKRLANDIKRPNGIQLSTDEKVLYVANTDGEYILAYDVAADGSIGTKRNFAKLAGWGKTETGDLASGADGLAVDAKGRLYVASSAGIEVFSDKGDALGVIPLPKKPQNIAFAGKDKKTLYAVGRGAAYRINVLTPGFEGRSK
;
A
#
# COMPACT_ATOMS: atom_id res chain seq x y z
N MET A 1 -53.96 -31.41 -76.11
CA MET A 1 -53.66 -30.17 -75.36
C MET A 1 -52.96 -30.57 -74.10
N PHE A 2 -51.64 -30.45 -74.03
CA PHE A 2 -50.82 -30.82 -72.90
C PHE A 2 -50.45 -29.55 -72.12
N THR A 3 -50.80 -29.50 -70.82
CA THR A 3 -50.34 -28.49 -69.91
C THR A 3 -49.08 -29.00 -69.15
N PRO A 4 -48.02 -28.24 -69.12
CA PRO A 4 -46.85 -28.63 -68.31
C PRO A 4 -46.94 -28.13 -66.85
N THR A 5 -46.73 -29.04 -65.94
CA THR A 5 -46.59 -28.81 -64.46
C THR A 5 -45.27 -28.18 -64.19
N LEU A 6 -45.29 -27.02 -63.51
CA LEU A 6 -44.13 -26.28 -63.05
C LEU A 6 -43.68 -26.78 -61.68
N ASN A 7 -42.51 -27.45 -61.59
CA ASN A 7 -41.84 -27.82 -60.32
C ASN A 7 -41.17 -26.60 -59.73
N LYS A 8 -41.62 -26.18 -58.58
CA LYS A 8 -40.94 -25.16 -57.76
C LYS A 8 -39.84 -25.83 -56.89
N LEU A 9 -38.58 -25.50 -57.17
CA LEU A 9 -37.45 -25.78 -56.31
C LEU A 9 -37.43 -24.72 -55.22
N LEU A 10 -37.46 -25.16 -53.93
CA LEU A 10 -37.17 -24.36 -52.72
C LEU A 10 -35.67 -24.33 -52.51
N PRO A 11 -35.05 -23.17 -52.17
CA PRO A 11 -33.65 -23.14 -51.77
C PRO A 11 -33.50 -23.56 -50.29
N VAL A 12 -32.62 -24.52 -50.09
CA VAL A 12 -32.16 -24.89 -48.73
C VAL A 12 -31.16 -23.84 -48.28
N ILE A 13 -31.55 -23.03 -47.28
CA ILE A 13 -30.64 -22.10 -46.60
C ILE A 13 -29.90 -22.90 -45.54
N GLY A 14 -28.65 -23.24 -45.81
CA GLY A 14 -27.74 -23.81 -44.81
C GLY A 14 -27.33 -22.75 -43.82
N ALA A 15 -27.75 -22.87 -42.55
CA ALA A 15 -27.25 -22.05 -41.46
C ALA A 15 -25.82 -22.48 -41.10
N VAL A 16 -24.85 -21.64 -41.39
CA VAL A 16 -23.47 -21.79 -40.93
C VAL A 16 -23.41 -21.28 -39.50
N VAL A 17 -23.32 -22.19 -38.55
CA VAL A 17 -23.07 -21.85 -37.13
C VAL A 17 -21.58 -21.58 -36.98
N PHE A 18 -21.20 -20.31 -36.81
CA PHE A 18 -19.88 -19.94 -36.37
C PHE A 18 -19.77 -20.26 -34.88
N ALA A 19 -19.07 -21.32 -34.52
CA ALA A 19 -18.62 -21.56 -33.15
C ALA A 19 -17.49 -20.58 -32.84
N ALA A 20 -17.80 -19.51 -32.13
CA ALA A 20 -16.78 -18.65 -31.56
C ALA A 20 -16.08 -19.41 -30.44
N SER A 21 -14.86 -19.89 -30.69
CA SER A 21 -13.98 -20.41 -29.66
C SER A 21 -13.46 -19.23 -28.83
N PHE A 22 -14.05 -19.01 -27.63
CA PHE A 22 -13.43 -18.16 -26.63
C PHE A 22 -12.15 -18.84 -26.15
N PRO A 23 -11.01 -18.11 -26.09
CA PRO A 23 -9.83 -18.68 -25.47
C PRO A 23 -10.19 -19.01 -24.02
N ALA A 24 -9.97 -20.25 -23.62
CA ALA A 24 -10.05 -20.65 -22.22
C ALA A 24 -9.07 -19.77 -21.43
N TYR A 25 -9.58 -18.94 -20.54
CA TYR A 25 -8.77 -18.33 -19.50
C TYR A 25 -8.13 -19.48 -18.74
N SER A 26 -6.81 -19.62 -18.85
CA SER A 26 -6.07 -20.53 -17.98
C SER A 26 -6.30 -20.05 -16.57
N GLU A 27 -7.01 -20.82 -15.77
CA GLU A 27 -7.09 -20.69 -14.34
C GLU A 27 -5.66 -20.69 -13.85
N GLN A 28 -5.14 -19.49 -13.46
CA GLN A 28 -3.80 -19.43 -12.89
C GLN A 28 -3.84 -20.23 -11.61
N ALA A 29 -3.01 -21.28 -11.56
CA ALA A 29 -2.89 -22.12 -10.39
C ALA A 29 -2.73 -21.20 -9.16
N ILE A 30 -3.61 -21.38 -8.16
CA ILE A 30 -3.47 -20.72 -6.86
C ILE A 30 -2.06 -21.06 -6.38
N PRO A 31 -1.20 -20.05 -6.07
CA PRO A 31 0.14 -20.34 -5.56
C PRO A 31 0.00 -21.26 -4.34
N GLU A 32 0.76 -22.36 -4.31
CA GLU A 32 0.80 -23.22 -3.12
C GLU A 32 1.07 -22.37 -1.89
N ASP A 33 0.40 -22.68 -0.77
CA ASP A 33 0.59 -21.99 0.50
C ASP A 33 2.09 -21.93 0.81
N THR A 34 2.65 -20.72 0.83
CA THR A 34 3.99 -20.49 1.33
C THR A 34 3.92 -20.33 2.84
N PHE A 35 5.03 -20.63 3.52
CA PHE A 35 5.07 -20.60 4.97
C PHE A 35 6.06 -19.56 5.47
N ALA A 36 5.67 -18.85 6.52
CA ALA A 36 6.57 -17.93 7.21
C ALA A 36 7.60 -18.73 8.02
N PRO A 37 8.87 -18.30 8.05
CA PRO A 37 9.88 -18.88 8.93
C PRO A 37 9.57 -18.57 10.39
N ALA A 38 10.24 -19.25 11.33
CA ALA A 38 10.21 -18.89 12.72
C ALA A 38 10.97 -17.56 12.92
N ILE A 39 10.26 -16.54 13.40
CA ILE A 39 10.83 -15.23 13.79
C ILE A 39 10.36 -14.96 15.21
N SER A 40 11.30 -14.82 16.16
CA SER A 40 10.99 -14.72 17.59
C SER A 40 9.99 -13.61 17.89
N GLY A 41 8.86 -13.99 18.50
CA GLY A 41 7.74 -13.09 18.85
C GLY A 41 6.94 -12.55 17.66
N VAL A 42 7.22 -12.98 16.42
CA VAL A 42 6.55 -12.57 15.18
C VAL A 42 5.74 -13.71 14.59
N THR A 43 6.40 -14.80 14.22
CA THR A 43 5.77 -15.98 13.61
C THR A 43 6.35 -17.28 14.19
N THR A 44 5.52 -18.31 14.28
CA THR A 44 6.02 -19.68 14.43
C THR A 44 6.46 -20.22 13.08
N GLY A 45 7.50 -21.05 13.04
CA GLY A 45 7.91 -21.73 11.81
C GLY A 45 6.76 -22.55 11.23
N GLY A 46 6.55 -22.45 9.91
CA GLY A 46 5.45 -23.12 9.24
C GLY A 46 4.10 -22.40 9.37
N SER A 47 4.05 -21.14 9.84
CA SER A 47 2.82 -20.33 9.80
C SER A 47 2.41 -20.08 8.34
N PRO A 48 1.17 -20.43 7.92
CA PRO A 48 0.74 -20.24 6.53
C PRO A 48 0.74 -18.76 6.13
N ILE A 49 1.27 -18.49 4.95
CA ILE A 49 1.07 -17.22 4.25
C ILE A 49 -0.12 -17.41 3.33
N HIS A 50 -1.26 -16.93 3.78
CA HIS A 50 -2.53 -17.18 3.12
C HIS A 50 -2.72 -16.23 1.93
N PHE A 51 -2.84 -16.79 0.74
CA PHE A 51 -3.22 -16.02 -0.45
C PHE A 51 -4.73 -15.75 -0.41
N ILE A 52 -5.12 -14.48 -0.51
CA ILE A 52 -6.53 -14.07 -0.50
C ILE A 52 -7.03 -14.00 -1.93
N LYS A 53 -6.42 -13.16 -2.75
CA LYS A 53 -6.85 -12.90 -4.12
C LYS A 53 -5.80 -12.10 -4.88
N ASP A 54 -5.84 -12.16 -6.20
CA ASP A 54 -5.16 -11.22 -7.11
C ASP A 54 -6.14 -10.58 -8.11
N GLY A 55 -5.57 -9.87 -9.11
CA GLY A 55 -6.35 -9.12 -10.09
C GLY A 55 -6.73 -7.72 -9.63
N PHE A 56 -6.17 -7.22 -8.52
CA PHE A 56 -6.30 -5.83 -8.10
C PHE A 56 -5.40 -4.90 -8.92
N ASP A 57 -5.79 -3.62 -9.07
CA ASP A 57 -5.06 -2.69 -9.92
C ASP A 57 -4.45 -1.51 -9.13
N GLY A 58 -3.15 -1.64 -8.84
CA GLY A 58 -2.38 -0.62 -8.11
C GLY A 58 -2.53 -0.71 -6.60
N THR A 59 -2.28 -1.90 -6.04
CA THR A 59 -2.43 -2.23 -4.60
C THR A 59 -1.49 -1.47 -3.70
N GLU A 60 -2.04 -0.63 -2.81
CA GLU A 60 -1.32 0.23 -1.87
C GLU A 60 -2.11 0.47 -0.58
N GLY A 61 -1.53 1.20 0.36
CA GLY A 61 -2.15 1.85 1.51
C GLY A 61 -3.10 1.01 2.37
N PRO A 62 -2.75 -0.22 2.80
CA PRO A 62 -3.62 -0.99 3.66
C PRO A 62 -3.76 -0.33 5.04
N VAL A 63 -4.96 -0.41 5.61
CA VAL A 63 -5.29 0.14 6.93
C VAL A 63 -6.39 -0.69 7.58
N ALA A 64 -6.32 -0.91 8.90
CA ALA A 64 -7.41 -1.54 9.63
C ALA A 64 -8.67 -0.67 9.55
N ALA A 65 -9.82 -1.27 9.23
CA ALA A 65 -11.09 -0.57 9.23
C ALA A 65 -11.46 -0.10 10.65
N ALA A 66 -11.96 1.15 10.76
CA ALA A 66 -12.27 1.76 12.05
C ALA A 66 -13.66 1.36 12.60
N ASP A 67 -14.41 0.52 11.88
CA ASP A 67 -15.78 0.11 12.22
C ASP A 67 -15.88 -1.10 13.17
N GLY A 68 -14.75 -1.59 13.69
CA GLY A 68 -14.69 -2.74 14.60
C GLY A 68 -14.95 -4.09 13.93
N SER A 69 -15.14 -4.14 12.61
CA SER A 69 -15.38 -5.39 11.87
C SER A 69 -14.18 -6.35 11.87
N GLY A 70 -12.98 -5.83 12.07
CA GLY A 70 -11.73 -6.56 11.87
C GLY A 70 -11.28 -6.63 10.40
N SER A 71 -11.99 -5.94 9.51
CA SER A 71 -11.62 -5.84 8.09
C SER A 71 -10.35 -5.01 7.90
N VAL A 72 -9.69 -5.18 6.75
CA VAL A 72 -8.67 -4.27 6.24
C VAL A 72 -9.20 -3.56 5.00
N LEU A 73 -8.89 -2.28 4.86
CA LEU A 73 -9.07 -1.50 3.64
C LEU A 73 -7.72 -1.34 2.96
N PHE A 74 -7.70 -1.28 1.63
CA PHE A 74 -6.50 -0.93 0.86
C PHE A 74 -6.89 -0.19 -0.41
N THR A 75 -5.97 0.56 -0.97
CA THR A 75 -6.20 1.34 -2.18
C THR A 75 -5.85 0.54 -3.43
N GLU A 76 -6.68 0.68 -4.45
CA GLU A 76 -6.37 0.33 -5.83
C GLU A 76 -6.16 1.64 -6.60
N THR A 77 -4.94 2.15 -6.54
CA THR A 77 -4.59 3.51 -7.02
C THR A 77 -4.92 3.74 -8.49
N LYS A 78 -4.72 2.73 -9.34
CA LYS A 78 -5.02 2.80 -10.77
C LYS A 78 -6.50 2.59 -11.06
N ALA A 79 -7.17 1.69 -10.32
CA ALA A 79 -8.62 1.51 -10.39
C ALA A 79 -9.38 2.66 -9.71
N ASN A 80 -8.70 3.58 -9.05
CA ASN A 80 -9.24 4.77 -8.39
C ASN A 80 -10.31 4.46 -7.34
N ARG A 81 -10.11 3.37 -6.56
CA ARG A 81 -11.04 2.94 -5.52
C ARG A 81 -10.31 2.45 -4.27
N ILE A 82 -11.06 2.30 -3.19
CA ILE A 82 -10.63 1.64 -1.96
C ILE A 82 -11.42 0.35 -1.83
N THR A 83 -10.72 -0.75 -1.65
CA THR A 83 -11.28 -2.09 -1.51
C THR A 83 -11.20 -2.54 -0.07
N ARG A 84 -12.24 -3.22 0.40
CA ARG A 84 -12.32 -3.89 1.71
C ARG A 84 -12.04 -5.37 1.52
N ILE A 85 -11.24 -5.94 2.41
CA ILE A 85 -11.15 -7.39 2.65
C ILE A 85 -11.78 -7.65 4.02
N ALA A 86 -12.83 -8.45 4.05
CA ALA A 86 -13.49 -8.86 5.28
C ALA A 86 -12.72 -10.02 5.97
N PRO A 87 -13.00 -10.34 7.24
CA PRO A 87 -12.34 -11.45 7.96
C PRO A 87 -12.49 -12.84 7.33
N ASP A 88 -13.50 -13.03 6.48
CA ASP A 88 -13.74 -14.25 5.69
C ASP A 88 -13.06 -14.23 4.31
N ASP A 89 -12.15 -13.28 4.08
CA ASP A 89 -11.44 -13.03 2.83
C ASP A 89 -12.31 -12.53 1.66
N SER A 90 -13.60 -12.31 1.86
CA SER A 90 -14.46 -11.70 0.84
C SER A 90 -14.03 -10.25 0.58
N THR A 91 -14.15 -9.82 -0.68
CA THR A 91 -13.73 -8.48 -1.13
C THR A 91 -14.91 -7.67 -1.62
N SER A 92 -14.96 -6.39 -1.28
CA SER A 92 -15.97 -5.44 -1.74
C SER A 92 -15.38 -4.05 -1.91
N THR A 93 -15.98 -3.22 -2.74
CA THR A 93 -15.60 -1.81 -2.82
C THR A 93 -16.07 -1.08 -1.56
N PHE A 94 -15.16 -0.35 -0.91
CA PHE A 94 -15.45 0.54 0.21
C PHE A 94 -15.75 1.97 -0.26
N LEU A 95 -14.94 2.50 -1.17
CA LEU A 95 -15.09 3.85 -1.71
C LEU A 95 -14.67 3.88 -3.18
N GLU A 96 -15.56 4.37 -4.04
CA GLU A 96 -15.26 4.66 -5.44
C GLU A 96 -14.70 6.09 -5.60
N ASN A 97 -13.99 6.35 -6.69
CA ASN A 97 -13.49 7.69 -7.06
C ASN A 97 -12.62 8.32 -5.94
N SER A 98 -11.70 7.52 -5.40
CA SER A 98 -10.81 7.91 -4.30
C SER A 98 -9.77 8.98 -4.68
N ASN A 99 -9.81 9.52 -5.92
CA ASN A 99 -8.82 10.46 -6.48
C ASN A 99 -7.39 9.89 -6.47
N GLY A 100 -7.28 8.58 -6.76
CA GLY A 100 -6.00 7.87 -6.72
C GLY A 100 -5.40 7.86 -5.32
N ALA A 101 -6.23 7.62 -4.29
CA ALA A 101 -5.73 7.48 -2.92
C ALA A 101 -4.63 6.42 -2.88
N ASN A 102 -3.54 6.71 -2.15
CA ASN A 102 -2.40 5.82 -1.97
C ASN A 102 -2.31 5.41 -0.49
N GLY A 103 -1.51 6.04 0.35
CA GLY A 103 -1.50 5.79 1.78
C GLY A 103 -2.81 6.20 2.46
N LEU A 104 -3.24 5.42 3.46
CA LEU A 104 -4.45 5.62 4.24
C LEU A 104 -4.15 5.60 5.75
N ALA A 105 -4.90 6.38 6.53
CA ALA A 105 -4.92 6.27 7.98
C ALA A 105 -6.27 6.72 8.55
N PHE A 106 -6.81 6.01 9.54
CA PHE A 106 -7.97 6.46 10.31
C PHE A 106 -7.51 7.19 11.58
N ASN A 107 -8.23 8.25 11.93
CA ASN A 107 -8.14 8.83 13.27
C ASN A 107 -9.12 8.14 14.23
N GLY A 108 -9.07 8.51 15.51
CA GLY A 108 -9.96 7.98 16.55
C GLY A 108 -11.44 8.30 16.38
N ASN A 109 -11.79 9.23 15.49
CA ASN A 109 -13.17 9.61 15.18
C ASN A 109 -13.74 8.86 13.97
N GLY A 110 -13.00 7.92 13.39
CA GLY A 110 -13.40 7.17 12.20
C GLY A 110 -13.28 7.97 10.90
N GLU A 111 -12.58 9.09 10.89
CA GLU A 111 -12.29 9.86 9.68
C GLU A 111 -11.08 9.23 8.96
N LEU A 112 -11.24 8.95 7.66
CA LEU A 112 -10.19 8.38 6.83
C LEU A 112 -9.40 9.49 6.14
N PHE A 113 -8.13 9.55 6.46
CA PHE A 113 -7.15 10.41 5.82
C PHE A 113 -6.48 9.66 4.67
N ALA A 114 -6.16 10.36 3.61
CA ALA A 114 -5.42 9.83 2.47
C ALA A 114 -4.44 10.83 1.90
N VAL A 115 -3.36 10.32 1.35
CA VAL A 115 -2.59 10.99 0.30
C VAL A 115 -3.18 10.56 -1.05
N GLN A 116 -3.35 11.51 -1.98
CA GLN A 116 -4.05 11.29 -3.24
C GLN A 116 -3.15 11.70 -4.42
N THR A 117 -3.18 10.95 -5.51
CA THR A 117 -2.18 11.05 -6.58
C THR A 117 -2.70 11.57 -7.92
N LEU A 118 -4.01 11.53 -8.22
CA LEU A 118 -4.55 12.03 -9.50
C LEU A 118 -4.63 13.57 -9.50
N LYS A 119 -5.30 14.15 -8.50
CA LYS A 119 -5.15 15.56 -8.14
C LYS A 119 -4.45 15.56 -6.80
N THR A 120 -3.15 15.82 -6.82
CA THR A 120 -2.26 15.59 -5.68
C THR A 120 -2.65 16.43 -4.48
N LYS A 121 -2.94 15.76 -3.37
CA LYS A 121 -3.31 16.40 -2.10
C LYS A 121 -3.27 15.43 -0.93
N VAL A 122 -3.36 15.97 0.26
CA VAL A 122 -3.55 15.26 1.52
C VAL A 122 -4.83 15.75 2.16
N GLY A 123 -5.68 14.85 2.65
CA GLY A 123 -6.94 15.27 3.27
C GLY A 123 -7.76 14.13 3.84
N ILE A 124 -8.91 14.49 4.38
CA ILE A 124 -9.96 13.59 4.83
C ILE A 124 -10.83 13.25 3.62
N ILE A 125 -11.07 11.96 3.38
CA ILE A 125 -11.82 11.44 2.23
C ILE A 125 -13.09 10.67 2.64
N TYR A 126 -13.26 10.38 3.91
CA TYR A 126 -14.42 9.66 4.48
C TYR A 126 -14.60 10.06 5.95
N PRO A 127 -15.84 10.06 6.52
CA PRO A 127 -17.10 9.68 5.87
C PRO A 127 -17.63 10.79 4.93
N PRO A 128 -18.62 10.44 4.08
CA PRO A 128 -19.27 11.40 3.20
C PRO A 128 -19.78 12.63 3.96
N GLY A 129 -19.49 13.83 3.43
CA GLY A 129 -19.82 15.11 4.06
C GLY A 129 -18.83 15.61 5.10
N LYS A 130 -17.72 14.86 5.32
CA LYS A 130 -16.58 15.26 6.17
C LYS A 130 -15.30 15.47 5.37
N GLU A 131 -15.37 15.35 4.04
CA GLU A 131 -14.21 15.50 3.18
C GLU A 131 -13.60 16.90 3.36
N LYS A 132 -12.28 16.91 3.51
CA LYS A 132 -11.53 18.15 3.73
C LYS A 132 -10.16 18.06 3.09
N VAL A 133 -9.82 19.01 2.23
CA VAL A 133 -8.44 19.21 1.76
C VAL A 133 -7.64 19.86 2.89
N LEU A 134 -6.53 19.24 3.27
CA LEU A 134 -5.63 19.76 4.30
C LEU A 134 -4.41 20.45 3.68
N SER A 135 -3.89 19.87 2.58
CA SER A 135 -2.81 20.48 1.80
C SER A 135 -2.77 19.91 0.40
N GLU A 136 -2.46 20.73 -0.60
CA GLU A 136 -2.24 20.32 -2.00
C GLU A 136 -0.94 20.88 -2.59
N ASN A 137 -0.23 21.70 -1.83
CA ASN A 137 1.06 22.25 -2.21
C ASN A 137 1.89 22.62 -0.98
N PHE A 138 3.19 22.85 -1.20
CA PHE A 138 4.08 23.45 -0.22
C PHE A 138 4.76 24.68 -0.87
N GLU A 139 4.60 25.85 -0.25
CA GLU A 139 5.16 27.13 -0.76
C GLU A 139 4.78 27.41 -2.23
N GLY A 140 3.53 27.14 -2.59
CA GLY A 140 3.00 27.34 -3.93
C GLY A 140 3.37 26.25 -4.95
N THR A 141 4.19 25.26 -4.58
CA THR A 141 4.56 24.14 -5.44
C THR A 141 3.70 22.92 -5.12
N ALA A 142 2.91 22.45 -6.09
CA ALA A 142 2.07 21.26 -5.92
C ALA A 142 2.92 20.02 -5.61
N TYR A 143 2.39 19.14 -4.76
CA TYR A 143 2.98 17.83 -4.55
C TYR A 143 3.02 17.06 -5.86
N GLN A 144 4.03 16.23 -6.02
CA GLN A 144 4.23 15.49 -7.25
C GLN A 144 3.66 14.07 -7.20
N ARG A 145 3.92 13.36 -6.10
CA ARG A 145 3.43 12.00 -5.85
C ARG A 145 3.34 11.72 -4.35
N PRO A 146 2.39 12.33 -3.66
CA PRO A 146 2.13 11.99 -2.26
C PRO A 146 1.95 10.48 -2.14
N ASN A 147 2.69 9.85 -1.22
CA ASN A 147 2.80 8.39 -1.22
C ASN A 147 2.19 7.74 0.03
N ASP A 148 2.67 8.07 1.21
CA ASP A 148 2.17 7.46 2.45
C ASP A 148 2.03 8.48 3.56
N LEU A 149 1.25 8.15 4.61
CA LEU A 149 1.02 9.03 5.75
C LEU A 149 0.87 8.26 7.05
N VAL A 150 1.17 8.95 8.15
CA VAL A 150 0.90 8.49 9.51
C VAL A 150 0.34 9.64 10.34
N LEU A 151 -0.65 9.34 11.18
CA LEU A 151 -1.25 10.30 12.11
C LEU A 151 -0.58 10.20 13.48
N ALA A 152 -0.22 11.34 14.05
CA ALA A 152 0.27 11.45 15.42
C ALA A 152 -0.90 11.72 16.39
N LYS A 153 -0.74 11.33 17.65
CA LYS A 153 -1.77 11.51 18.71
C LYS A 153 -2.14 12.96 18.95
N ASN A 154 -1.21 13.89 18.71
CA ASN A 154 -1.45 15.32 18.82
C ASN A 154 -2.24 15.93 17.65
N GLY A 155 -2.68 15.11 16.68
CA GLY A 155 -3.40 15.53 15.49
C GLY A 155 -2.50 15.95 14.32
N GLY A 156 -1.18 15.88 14.48
CA GLY A 156 -0.22 16.11 13.40
C GLY A 156 -0.24 14.96 12.38
N ILE A 157 0.13 15.25 11.15
CA ILE A 157 0.18 14.31 10.04
C ILE A 157 1.55 14.36 9.42
N TYR A 158 2.27 13.23 9.42
CA TYR A 158 3.49 13.10 8.63
C TYR A 158 3.16 12.38 7.32
N PHE A 159 3.68 12.86 6.22
CA PHE A 159 3.50 12.23 4.92
C PHE A 159 4.74 12.39 4.04
N THR A 160 4.83 11.50 3.06
CA THR A 160 5.90 11.50 2.05
C THR A 160 5.37 11.94 0.70
N ASP A 161 6.21 12.65 -0.05
CA ASP A 161 6.08 12.83 -1.50
C ASP A 161 7.29 12.17 -2.17
N SER A 162 7.05 11.11 -2.93
CA SER A 162 8.12 10.34 -3.60
C SER A 162 8.74 11.07 -4.79
N GLY A 163 8.18 12.19 -5.20
CA GLY A 163 8.58 12.90 -6.42
C GLY A 163 8.22 12.12 -7.70
N ILE A 164 8.65 12.66 -8.84
CA ILE A 164 8.38 12.08 -10.16
C ILE A 164 9.67 11.46 -10.72
N ARG A 165 9.51 10.35 -11.47
CA ARG A 165 10.57 9.75 -12.29
C ARG A 165 10.20 9.75 -13.76
N PRO A 166 11.19 9.78 -14.64
CA PRO A 166 10.96 9.44 -16.04
C PRO A 166 10.29 8.08 -16.18
N SER A 167 9.31 7.99 -17.06
CA SER A 167 8.66 6.75 -17.46
C SER A 167 8.53 6.70 -18.99
N LYS A 168 8.05 5.57 -19.51
CA LYS A 168 7.79 5.48 -20.96
C LYS A 168 6.73 6.48 -21.42
N GLU A 169 5.71 6.72 -20.57
CA GLU A 169 4.59 7.62 -20.82
C GLU A 169 4.99 9.09 -20.59
N ASN A 170 5.96 9.35 -19.71
CA ASN A 170 6.48 10.67 -19.39
C ASN A 170 8.02 10.63 -19.28
N PRO A 171 8.75 10.64 -20.44
CA PRO A 171 10.20 10.50 -20.44
C PRO A 171 10.95 11.73 -19.91
N ASN A 172 10.32 12.92 -19.93
CA ASN A 172 10.90 14.18 -19.49
C ASN A 172 9.99 14.89 -18.47
N PRO A 173 9.82 14.32 -17.27
CA PRO A 173 8.99 14.95 -16.23
C PRO A 173 9.64 16.26 -15.73
N PRO A 174 8.89 17.14 -15.04
CA PRO A 174 9.46 18.24 -14.28
C PRO A 174 10.53 17.75 -13.30
N ALA A 175 11.39 18.64 -12.86
CA ALA A 175 12.39 18.32 -11.83
C ALA A 175 11.71 17.69 -10.60
N SER A 176 12.26 16.57 -10.14
CA SER A 176 11.69 15.85 -8.99
C SER A 176 12.03 16.59 -7.69
N THR A 177 11.03 16.76 -6.84
CA THR A 177 11.14 17.43 -5.53
C THR A 177 10.61 16.50 -4.40
N PRO A 178 11.25 15.33 -4.19
CA PRO A 178 10.81 14.43 -3.13
C PRO A 178 10.96 15.09 -1.75
N GLY A 179 10.11 14.69 -0.80
CA GLY A 179 10.18 15.26 0.54
C GLY A 179 9.41 14.49 1.59
N VAL A 180 9.75 14.79 2.83
CA VAL A 180 8.97 14.42 4.02
C VAL A 180 8.36 15.69 4.58
N TYR A 181 7.07 15.65 4.86
CA TYR A 181 6.28 16.80 5.28
C TYR A 181 5.54 16.52 6.58
N HIS A 182 5.20 17.59 7.28
CA HIS A 182 4.34 17.57 8.45
C HIS A 182 3.25 18.63 8.31
N ILE A 183 2.01 18.23 8.55
CA ILE A 183 0.87 19.13 8.72
C ILE A 183 0.57 19.14 10.21
N ALA A 184 0.78 20.26 10.87
CA ALA A 184 0.46 20.41 12.27
C ALA A 184 -1.09 20.47 12.50
N ALA A 185 -1.54 20.27 13.74
CA ALA A 185 -2.97 20.28 14.06
C ALA A 185 -3.67 21.61 13.73
N ASP A 186 -2.94 22.72 13.70
CA ASP A 186 -3.41 24.04 13.27
C ASP A 186 -3.42 24.23 11.73
N GLY A 187 -2.99 23.21 10.98
CA GLY A 187 -2.95 23.22 9.52
C GLY A 187 -1.64 23.76 8.91
N ILE A 188 -0.68 24.20 9.73
CA ILE A 188 0.61 24.68 9.22
C ILE A 188 1.39 23.51 8.62
N VAL A 189 1.85 23.68 7.37
CA VAL A 189 2.65 22.67 6.67
C VAL A 189 4.13 23.04 6.75
N LYS A 190 4.96 22.06 7.10
CA LYS A 190 6.41 22.16 7.08
C LYS A 190 7.02 21.05 6.23
N ARG A 191 8.03 21.34 5.42
CA ARG A 191 8.88 20.32 4.81
C ARG A 191 10.00 20.00 5.78
N LEU A 192 10.04 18.74 6.24
CA LEU A 192 10.96 18.27 7.26
C LEU A 192 12.28 17.75 6.68
N ALA A 193 12.23 17.11 5.50
CA ALA A 193 13.41 16.61 4.80
C ALA A 193 13.19 16.65 3.29
N ASN A 194 14.27 16.90 2.52
CA ASN A 194 14.29 16.93 1.06
C ASN A 194 15.55 16.26 0.47
N ASP A 195 16.25 15.48 1.31
CA ASP A 195 17.52 14.85 0.98
C ASP A 195 17.41 13.31 0.94
N ILE A 196 16.19 12.80 0.82
CA ILE A 196 15.90 11.39 0.60
C ILE A 196 15.59 11.19 -0.88
N LYS A 197 16.27 10.24 -1.51
CA LYS A 197 16.17 10.04 -2.96
C LYS A 197 14.76 9.64 -3.39
N ARG A 198 14.08 8.75 -2.61
CA ARG A 198 12.71 8.31 -2.86
C ARG A 198 12.01 7.94 -1.54
N PRO A 199 11.56 8.94 -0.78
CA PRO A 199 10.78 8.67 0.42
C PRO A 199 9.47 7.98 0.03
N ASN A 200 9.10 6.95 0.80
CA ASN A 200 7.94 6.10 0.53
C ASN A 200 7.18 5.88 1.83
N GLY A 201 7.08 4.65 2.34
CA GLY A 201 6.43 4.37 3.60
C GLY A 201 6.92 5.24 4.75
N ILE A 202 6.02 5.66 5.60
CA ILE A 202 6.30 6.50 6.76
C ILE A 202 5.55 5.98 7.97
N GLN A 203 6.22 5.89 9.14
CA GLN A 203 5.62 5.38 10.36
C GLN A 203 6.26 5.99 11.60
N LEU A 204 5.50 6.13 12.68
CA LEU A 204 5.99 6.54 13.98
C LEU A 204 6.25 5.32 14.88
N SER A 205 7.23 5.41 15.77
CA SER A 205 7.38 4.47 16.89
C SER A 205 6.13 4.47 17.78
N THR A 206 5.99 3.48 18.64
CA THR A 206 4.80 3.36 19.52
C THR A 206 4.66 4.52 20.52
N ASP A 207 5.77 5.12 20.91
CA ASP A 207 5.84 6.30 21.79
C ASP A 207 5.89 7.64 21.03
N GLU A 208 5.87 7.58 19.67
CA GLU A 208 5.93 8.72 18.74
C GLU A 208 7.20 9.58 18.84
N LYS A 209 8.26 9.05 19.43
CA LYS A 209 9.56 9.76 19.54
C LYS A 209 10.48 9.53 18.35
N VAL A 210 10.16 8.57 17.48
CA VAL A 210 10.93 8.25 16.28
C VAL A 210 10.03 8.21 15.07
N LEU A 211 10.40 8.92 14.02
CA LEU A 211 9.79 8.84 12.70
C LEU A 211 10.65 7.96 11.80
N TYR A 212 10.08 6.87 11.31
CA TYR A 212 10.71 5.98 10.33
C TYR A 212 10.26 6.35 8.93
N VAL A 213 11.22 6.37 8.00
CA VAL A 213 10.96 6.65 6.57
C VAL A 213 11.65 5.59 5.72
N ALA A 214 10.88 4.92 4.89
CA ALA A 214 11.40 4.04 3.85
C ALA A 214 12.00 4.88 2.71
N ASN A 215 13.19 4.51 2.27
CA ASN A 215 13.81 5.04 1.06
C ASN A 215 13.88 3.91 0.03
N THR A 216 12.98 3.90 -0.94
CA THR A 216 12.90 2.83 -1.96
C THR A 216 14.24 2.58 -2.67
N ASP A 217 14.99 3.66 -2.93
CA ASP A 217 16.29 3.63 -3.60
C ASP A 217 17.47 3.68 -2.61
N GLY A 218 17.23 3.37 -1.36
CA GLY A 218 18.24 3.37 -0.30
C GLY A 218 18.47 1.98 0.28
N GLU A 219 19.62 1.82 0.92
CA GLU A 219 20.04 0.59 1.58
C GLU A 219 19.45 0.43 2.99
N TYR A 220 18.99 1.56 3.58
CA TYR A 220 18.53 1.62 4.97
C TYR A 220 17.14 2.22 5.08
N ILE A 221 16.38 1.74 6.08
CA ILE A 221 15.32 2.53 6.66
C ILE A 221 15.96 3.70 7.40
N LEU A 222 15.41 4.88 7.20
CA LEU A 222 15.85 6.10 7.84
C LEU A 222 15.03 6.37 9.10
N ALA A 223 15.65 6.95 10.11
CA ALA A 223 14.96 7.35 11.32
C ALA A 223 15.36 8.78 11.74
N TYR A 224 14.42 9.46 12.38
CA TYR A 224 14.55 10.80 12.92
C TYR A 224 13.94 10.83 14.32
N ASP A 225 14.59 11.53 15.26
CA ASP A 225 13.96 11.83 16.54
C ASP A 225 12.88 12.91 16.33
N VAL A 226 11.73 12.73 16.98
CA VAL A 226 10.58 13.63 16.85
C VAL A 226 10.50 14.50 18.12
N ALA A 227 10.48 15.82 17.91
CA ALA A 227 10.29 16.79 18.98
C ALA A 227 8.79 17.02 19.27
N ALA A 228 8.47 17.61 20.41
CA ALA A 228 7.09 17.85 20.85
C ALA A 228 6.28 18.75 19.87
N ASP A 229 6.95 19.63 19.13
CA ASP A 229 6.33 20.49 18.12
C ASP A 229 6.15 19.80 16.75
N GLY A 230 6.48 18.51 16.64
CA GLY A 230 6.40 17.73 15.42
C GLY A 230 7.59 17.92 14.46
N SER A 231 8.58 18.73 14.82
CA SER A 231 9.84 18.82 14.07
C SER A 231 10.68 17.55 14.25
N ILE A 232 11.61 17.34 13.31
CA ILE A 232 12.48 16.15 13.33
C ILE A 232 13.95 16.54 13.49
N GLY A 233 14.71 15.69 14.16
CA GLY A 233 16.14 15.81 14.35
C GLY A 233 16.95 15.37 13.13
N THR A 234 18.23 15.08 13.37
CA THR A 234 19.16 14.62 12.33
C THR A 234 18.81 13.23 11.83
N LYS A 235 18.86 13.05 10.49
CA LYS A 235 18.69 11.75 9.81
C LYS A 235 19.75 10.75 10.26
N ARG A 236 19.32 9.53 10.57
CA ARG A 236 20.20 8.38 10.81
C ARG A 236 19.76 7.15 10.06
N ASN A 237 20.70 6.28 9.70
CA ASN A 237 20.43 4.93 9.24
C ASN A 237 19.90 4.12 10.43
N PHE A 238 18.72 3.54 10.30
CA PHE A 238 18.10 2.76 11.37
C PHE A 238 18.29 1.26 11.19
N ALA A 239 17.84 0.72 10.05
CA ALA A 239 17.90 -0.71 9.77
C ALA A 239 18.39 -0.96 8.35
N LYS A 240 19.38 -1.85 8.20
CA LYS A 240 19.89 -2.27 6.90
C LYS A 240 18.93 -3.29 6.28
N LEU A 241 18.57 -3.06 5.02
CA LEU A 241 17.59 -3.86 4.30
C LEU A 241 18.25 -5.02 3.55
N ALA A 242 17.76 -6.24 3.78
CA ALA A 242 18.18 -7.43 3.03
C ALA A 242 17.75 -7.35 1.55
N GLY A 243 16.65 -6.61 1.28
CA GLY A 243 16.19 -6.35 -0.08
C GLY A 243 17.11 -5.46 -0.93
N TRP A 244 18.18 -4.88 -0.36
CA TRP A 244 19.12 -4.04 -1.09
C TRP A 244 19.89 -4.82 -2.14
N GLY A 245 19.77 -4.44 -3.39
CA GLY A 245 20.43 -5.10 -4.50
C GLY A 245 20.15 -4.46 -5.85
N LYS A 246 20.66 -5.08 -6.93
CA LYS A 246 20.35 -4.65 -8.28
C LYS A 246 18.92 -5.03 -8.65
N THR A 247 18.20 -4.06 -9.22
CA THR A 247 16.90 -4.28 -9.85
C THR A 247 17.06 -4.95 -11.21
N GLU A 248 15.96 -5.33 -11.83
CA GLU A 248 15.94 -5.86 -13.21
C GLU A 248 16.48 -4.87 -14.24
N THR A 249 16.39 -3.55 -13.95
CA THR A 249 16.98 -2.48 -14.79
C THR A 249 18.44 -2.22 -14.49
N GLY A 250 19.02 -2.89 -13.49
CA GLY A 250 20.41 -2.74 -13.08
C GLY A 250 20.69 -1.64 -12.05
N ASP A 251 19.68 -0.85 -11.69
CA ASP A 251 19.77 0.16 -10.64
C ASP A 251 19.86 -0.50 -9.26
N LEU A 252 20.47 0.18 -8.30
CA LEU A 252 20.47 -0.25 -6.90
C LEU A 252 19.23 0.27 -6.17
N ALA A 253 18.47 -0.63 -5.57
CA ALA A 253 17.32 -0.30 -4.73
C ALA A 253 17.04 -1.41 -3.72
N SER A 254 16.41 -1.08 -2.60
CA SER A 254 15.87 -2.05 -1.65
C SER A 254 14.41 -2.40 -1.96
N GLY A 255 13.73 -1.53 -2.72
CA GLY A 255 12.30 -1.61 -2.89
C GLY A 255 11.52 -1.38 -1.59
N ALA A 256 12.15 -0.76 -0.56
CA ALA A 256 11.46 -0.44 0.68
C ALA A 256 10.26 0.46 0.39
N ASP A 257 9.10 0.05 0.91
CA ASP A 257 7.80 0.61 0.60
C ASP A 257 7.01 0.81 1.90
N GLY A 258 5.82 0.27 2.08
CA GLY A 258 5.00 0.45 3.26
C GLY A 258 5.61 -0.08 4.56
N LEU A 259 5.28 0.58 5.67
CA LEU A 259 5.77 0.30 7.01
C LEU A 259 4.62 0.01 7.97
N ALA A 260 4.83 -0.89 8.94
CA ALA A 260 3.93 -1.10 10.06
C ALA A 260 4.74 -1.35 11.36
N VAL A 261 4.12 -1.09 12.52
CA VAL A 261 4.74 -1.30 13.83
C VAL A 261 3.84 -2.16 14.71
N ASP A 262 4.42 -3.13 15.41
CA ASP A 262 3.68 -3.95 16.36
C ASP A 262 3.69 -3.37 17.79
N ALA A 263 2.94 -4.00 18.69
CA ALA A 263 2.80 -3.57 20.09
C ALA A 263 4.10 -3.65 20.91
N LYS A 264 5.14 -4.30 20.40
CA LYS A 264 6.48 -4.38 21.01
C LYS A 264 7.47 -3.40 20.35
N GLY A 265 7.01 -2.53 19.45
CA GLY A 265 7.83 -1.54 18.76
C GLY A 265 8.68 -2.11 17.62
N ARG A 266 8.47 -3.38 17.22
CA ARG A 266 9.17 -3.94 16.05
C ARG A 266 8.65 -3.30 14.78
N LEU A 267 9.56 -2.94 13.89
CA LEU A 267 9.25 -2.36 12.58
C LEU A 267 9.18 -3.46 11.52
N TYR A 268 8.10 -3.45 10.77
CA TYR A 268 7.87 -4.31 9.61
C TYR A 268 7.96 -3.46 8.35
N VAL A 269 8.67 -3.96 7.36
CA VAL A 269 8.98 -3.24 6.11
C VAL A 269 8.63 -4.10 4.91
N ALA A 270 7.73 -3.64 4.05
CA ALA A 270 7.56 -4.21 2.72
C ALA A 270 8.79 -3.86 1.87
N SER A 271 9.44 -4.86 1.27
CA SER A 271 10.67 -4.67 0.49
C SER A 271 10.79 -5.67 -0.67
N SER A 272 11.88 -5.58 -1.42
CA SER A 272 12.21 -6.55 -2.47
C SER A 272 12.46 -7.96 -1.95
N ALA A 273 12.82 -8.12 -0.66
CA ALA A 273 13.03 -9.42 -0.02
C ALA A 273 11.74 -10.08 0.49
N GLY A 274 10.65 -9.32 0.64
CA GLY A 274 9.42 -9.72 1.30
C GLY A 274 9.04 -8.74 2.41
N ILE A 275 8.56 -9.23 3.55
CA ILE A 275 8.35 -8.41 4.75
C ILE A 275 9.55 -8.59 5.66
N GLU A 276 10.38 -7.58 5.78
CA GLU A 276 11.53 -7.56 6.68
C GLU A 276 11.09 -7.08 8.06
N VAL A 277 11.52 -7.75 9.11
CA VAL A 277 11.16 -7.42 10.50
C VAL A 277 12.41 -7.03 11.27
N PHE A 278 12.34 -5.91 11.97
CA PHE A 278 13.42 -5.35 12.77
C PHE A 278 13.01 -5.12 14.22
N SER A 279 13.96 -5.21 15.14
CA SER A 279 13.76 -4.79 16.52
C SER A 279 13.50 -3.27 16.60
N ASP A 280 13.07 -2.79 17.77
CA ASP A 280 12.96 -1.36 18.09
C ASP A 280 14.32 -0.62 18.05
N LYS A 281 15.43 -1.37 17.94
CA LYS A 281 16.80 -0.84 17.80
C LYS A 281 17.34 -0.93 16.37
N GLY A 282 16.58 -1.54 15.43
CA GLY A 282 16.98 -1.71 14.04
C GLY A 282 17.75 -3.02 13.75
N ASP A 283 17.83 -3.94 14.73
CA ASP A 283 18.43 -5.26 14.48
C ASP A 283 17.49 -6.11 13.61
N ALA A 284 18.03 -6.76 12.59
CA ALA A 284 17.24 -7.64 11.73
C ALA A 284 16.81 -8.91 12.50
N LEU A 285 15.51 -9.17 12.54
CA LEU A 285 14.92 -10.34 13.19
C LEU A 285 14.61 -11.47 12.19
N GLY A 286 14.29 -11.14 10.95
CA GLY A 286 13.99 -12.09 9.89
C GLY A 286 13.22 -11.48 8.74
N VAL A 287 12.91 -12.33 7.75
CA VAL A 287 12.14 -11.97 6.55
C VAL A 287 11.02 -12.97 6.37
N ILE A 288 9.80 -12.49 6.14
CA ILE A 288 8.67 -13.30 5.69
C ILE A 288 8.61 -13.19 4.16
N PRO A 289 8.98 -14.24 3.42
CA PRO A 289 8.95 -14.22 1.95
C PRO A 289 7.50 -14.25 1.46
N LEU A 290 7.21 -13.57 0.36
CA LEU A 290 5.90 -13.58 -0.28
C LEU A 290 6.03 -13.99 -1.75
N PRO A 291 5.04 -14.71 -2.32
CA PRO A 291 5.05 -15.13 -3.74
C PRO A 291 5.12 -13.93 -4.70
N LYS A 292 4.39 -12.85 -4.38
CA LYS A 292 4.54 -11.55 -5.06
C LYS A 292 5.11 -10.53 -4.07
N LYS A 293 6.05 -9.70 -4.52
CA LYS A 293 6.68 -8.67 -3.69
C LYS A 293 5.63 -7.73 -3.09
N PRO A 294 5.61 -7.54 -1.76
CA PRO A 294 4.68 -6.60 -1.14
C PRO A 294 5.04 -5.16 -1.52
N GLN A 295 4.02 -4.32 -1.58
CA GLN A 295 4.16 -2.87 -1.68
C GLN A 295 3.81 -2.22 -0.34
N ASN A 296 2.75 -2.69 0.33
CA ASN A 296 2.39 -2.11 1.61
C ASN A 296 1.78 -3.17 2.54
N ILE A 297 1.80 -2.89 3.85
CA ILE A 297 1.42 -3.81 4.91
C ILE A 297 0.66 -3.08 6.03
N ALA A 298 -0.27 -3.78 6.67
CA ALA A 298 -0.96 -3.29 7.86
C ALA A 298 -1.41 -4.43 8.75
N PHE A 299 -1.45 -4.19 10.05
CA PHE A 299 -2.09 -5.07 11.01
C PHE A 299 -3.59 -4.79 11.08
N ALA A 300 -4.40 -5.84 10.95
CA ALA A 300 -5.84 -5.78 11.14
C ALA A 300 -6.35 -7.05 11.85
N GLY A 301 -7.66 -7.33 11.74
CA GLY A 301 -8.32 -8.29 12.59
C GLY A 301 -8.78 -7.64 13.91
N LYS A 302 -9.73 -8.26 14.60
CA LYS A 302 -10.28 -7.71 15.86
C LYS A 302 -9.23 -7.56 16.97
N ASP A 303 -8.22 -8.42 16.96
CA ASP A 303 -7.11 -8.45 17.90
C ASP A 303 -5.79 -7.90 17.29
N LYS A 304 -5.84 -7.34 16.09
CA LYS A 304 -4.69 -6.89 15.30
C LYS A 304 -3.57 -7.94 15.14
N LYS A 305 -3.89 -9.22 15.21
CA LYS A 305 -2.93 -10.32 15.01
C LYS A 305 -2.91 -10.87 13.60
N THR A 306 -3.54 -10.19 12.66
CA THR A 306 -3.45 -10.51 11.24
C THR A 306 -2.67 -9.42 10.52
N LEU A 307 -1.50 -9.78 9.99
CA LEU A 307 -0.70 -8.91 9.13
C LEU A 307 -1.18 -9.12 7.69
N TYR A 308 -1.73 -8.09 7.09
CA TYR A 308 -2.10 -8.06 5.68
C TYR A 308 -0.96 -7.46 4.87
N ALA A 309 -0.70 -8.04 3.70
CA ALA A 309 0.27 -7.55 2.74
C ALA A 309 -0.39 -7.43 1.37
N VAL A 310 -0.28 -6.28 0.75
CA VAL A 310 -0.76 -6.01 -0.60
C VAL A 310 0.40 -5.61 -1.50
N GLY A 311 0.38 -6.07 -2.74
CA GLY A 311 1.44 -5.73 -3.70
C GLY A 311 1.28 -6.46 -5.03
N ARG A 312 1.64 -5.80 -6.11
CA ARG A 312 1.65 -6.39 -7.45
C ARG A 312 0.31 -7.02 -7.84
N GLY A 313 -0.78 -6.39 -7.42
CA GLY A 313 -2.13 -6.82 -7.71
C GLY A 313 -2.62 -8.01 -6.86
N ALA A 314 -1.90 -8.39 -5.81
CA ALA A 314 -2.28 -9.49 -4.92
C ALA A 314 -2.43 -9.03 -3.46
N ALA A 315 -3.19 -9.79 -2.69
CA ALA A 315 -3.36 -9.63 -1.25
C ALA A 315 -3.08 -10.95 -0.52
N TYR A 316 -2.39 -10.85 0.61
CA TYR A 316 -2.02 -11.96 1.47
C TYR A 316 -2.33 -11.60 2.93
N ARG A 317 -2.50 -12.61 3.78
CA ARG A 317 -2.54 -12.44 5.23
C ARG A 317 -1.70 -13.48 5.96
N ILE A 318 -1.14 -13.09 7.08
CA ILE A 318 -0.29 -13.91 7.94
C ILE A 318 -0.74 -13.70 9.38
N ASN A 319 -0.99 -14.78 10.12
CA ASN A 319 -1.23 -14.68 11.55
C ASN A 319 0.09 -14.47 12.29
N VAL A 320 0.13 -13.49 13.18
CA VAL A 320 1.32 -13.13 13.94
C VAL A 320 1.11 -13.31 15.45
N LEU A 321 2.21 -13.51 16.17
CA LEU A 321 2.19 -13.74 17.61
C LEU A 321 1.93 -12.45 18.41
N THR A 322 2.56 -11.35 18.00
CA THR A 322 2.38 -10.04 18.63
C THR A 322 1.43 -9.21 17.79
N PRO A 323 0.40 -8.61 18.39
CA PRO A 323 -0.53 -7.74 17.66
C PRO A 323 0.16 -6.48 17.15
N GLY A 324 -0.40 -5.87 16.10
CA GLY A 324 -0.06 -4.52 15.68
C GLY A 324 -0.32 -3.50 16.81
N PHE A 325 0.34 -2.35 16.72
CA PHE A 325 0.15 -1.29 17.70
C PHE A 325 -1.29 -0.75 17.66
N GLU A 326 -1.98 -0.74 18.80
CA GLU A 326 -3.39 -0.34 18.89
C GLU A 326 -3.61 1.18 18.81
N GLY A 327 -2.58 1.97 19.13
CA GLY A 327 -2.67 3.43 19.14
C GLY A 327 -2.87 4.07 17.76
N ARG A 328 -2.75 3.30 16.67
CA ARG A 328 -2.95 3.75 15.29
C ARG A 328 -3.61 2.66 14.45
N SER A 329 -4.25 3.08 13.35
CA SER A 329 -4.93 2.17 12.43
C SER A 329 -3.98 1.41 11.49
N LYS A 330 -2.72 1.85 11.40
CA LYS A 330 -1.70 1.28 10.51
C LYS A 330 -0.51 0.73 11.29
#